data_cbff84cab280f9c985555ad05ccd274e
#
_entry.id   cbff84cab280f9c985555ad05ccd274e
#
_cell.length_a   1.000
_cell.length_b   1.000
_cell.length_c   1.000
_cell.angle_alpha   90.00
_cell.angle_beta   90.00
_cell.angle_gamma   90.00
#
_symmetry.space_group_name_H-M   'P 1'
#
loop_
_entity.id
_entity.type
_entity.pdbx_description
1 polymer ?
#
loop_
_entity_poly.entity_id
_entity_poly.type
_entity_poly.pdbx_seq_one_letter_code
_entity_poly.pdbx_strand_id
1 'polypeptide(L)'
;MDWEPAEKFGQLLGRGDFALHEGALCIAALGSPEMDFAAEVGRLDALADQCDRPSRDQMLHTLFSDLGFHGNRADYYDPRNSFLNEVMRRRTGIPISLGVLTIAIGQRTGYEFEGIGLPGHFLLRDRNDPEVFIDVFAGGALLDAQGCEELFHQITGGNKGFHPAFLAPVEHSSIMERMLGNLRAIYAQSKDYANLEWVLELRMMCPAVPADEAKQLGLINMERGRFDEAARRFEALAQTAENDDEEQFQRLATLARARMN
;
A
#
# COMPACT_ATOMS: atom_id res chain seq x y z
N MET A 1 -1.59 20.04 -7.63
CA MET A 1 -1.58 19.01 -6.58
C MET A 1 -0.58 19.48 -5.54
N ASP A 2 -0.96 19.47 -4.28
CA ASP A 2 -0.04 19.75 -3.19
C ASP A 2 0.90 18.56 -3.02
N TRP A 3 2.22 18.76 -3.15
CA TRP A 3 3.23 17.72 -3.07
C TRP A 3 3.81 17.56 -1.66
N GLU A 4 3.40 18.36 -0.68
CA GLU A 4 3.85 18.24 0.71
C GLU A 4 3.67 16.80 1.25
N PRO A 5 2.52 16.10 1.03
CA PRO A 5 2.35 14.71 1.44
C PRO A 5 3.33 13.74 0.76
N ALA A 6 3.68 13.98 -0.50
CA ALA A 6 4.64 13.14 -1.23
C ALA A 6 6.07 13.33 -0.71
N GLU A 7 6.47 14.57 -0.43
CA GLU A 7 7.76 14.88 0.17
C GLU A 7 7.89 14.24 1.56
N LYS A 8 6.83 14.33 2.38
CA LYS A 8 6.76 13.66 3.68
C LYS A 8 6.88 12.14 3.53
N PHE A 9 6.17 11.55 2.57
CA PHE A 9 6.25 10.12 2.27
C PHE A 9 7.69 9.69 1.94
N GLY A 10 8.38 10.41 1.06
CA GLY A 10 9.79 10.15 0.72
C GLY A 10 10.72 10.25 1.92
N GLN A 11 10.51 11.25 2.80
CA GLN A 11 11.28 11.40 4.03
C GLN A 11 11.06 10.22 5.00
N LEU A 12 9.83 9.73 5.12
CA LEU A 12 9.49 8.56 5.95
C LEU A 12 10.22 7.30 5.43
N LEU A 13 10.16 7.04 4.13
CA LEU A 13 10.88 5.91 3.52
C LEU A 13 12.39 5.99 3.75
N GLY A 14 12.97 7.18 3.66
CA GLY A 14 14.41 7.40 3.87
C GLY A 14 14.87 7.15 5.31
N ARG A 15 13.98 7.20 6.30
CA ARG A 15 14.29 6.88 7.69
C ARG A 15 14.33 5.39 7.97
N GLY A 16 13.64 4.57 7.16
CA GLY A 16 13.53 3.12 7.32
C GLY A 16 12.60 2.68 8.46
N ASP A 17 12.63 3.34 9.59
CA ASP A 17 11.71 3.12 10.71
C ASP A 17 10.76 4.31 10.84
N PHE A 18 9.47 4.08 10.60
CA PHE A 18 8.40 5.08 10.65
C PHE A 18 7.07 4.42 11.04
N ALA A 19 6.17 5.21 11.59
CA ALA A 19 4.83 4.71 11.90
C ALA A 19 4.03 4.48 10.61
N LEU A 20 3.57 3.24 10.38
CA LEU A 20 2.86 2.84 9.15
C LEU A 20 1.68 3.73 8.81
N HIS A 21 0.93 4.20 9.81
CA HIS A 21 -0.22 5.08 9.60
C HIS A 21 0.18 6.44 9.01
N GLU A 22 1.39 6.95 9.29
CA GLU A 22 1.83 8.21 8.69
C GLU A 22 2.04 8.06 7.18
N GLY A 23 2.74 6.98 6.75
CA GLY A 23 2.90 6.67 5.32
C GLY A 23 1.56 6.43 4.61
N ALA A 24 0.65 5.68 5.25
CA ALA A 24 -0.68 5.43 4.71
C ALA A 24 -1.55 6.70 4.61
N LEU A 25 -1.44 7.63 5.56
CA LEU A 25 -2.11 8.94 5.49
C LEU A 25 -1.48 9.86 4.44
N CYS A 26 -0.18 9.79 4.19
CA CYS A 26 0.43 10.50 3.06
C CYS A 26 -0.15 10.02 1.72
N ILE A 27 -0.29 8.70 1.54
CA ILE A 27 -0.95 8.13 0.35
C ILE A 27 -2.42 8.60 0.27
N ALA A 28 -3.14 8.59 1.38
CA ALA A 28 -4.53 9.02 1.44
C ALA A 28 -4.70 10.52 1.11
N ALA A 29 -3.79 11.39 1.54
CA ALA A 29 -3.83 12.83 1.28
C ALA A 29 -3.73 13.15 -0.22
N LEU A 30 -2.95 12.38 -0.98
CA LEU A 30 -2.87 12.55 -2.44
C LEU A 30 -4.14 12.09 -3.16
N GLY A 31 -4.83 11.07 -2.63
CA GLY A 31 -6.14 10.62 -3.13
C GLY A 31 -7.32 11.45 -2.63
N SER A 32 -7.12 12.26 -1.57
CA SER A 32 -8.16 13.08 -0.92
C SER A 32 -7.56 14.44 -0.50
N PRO A 33 -7.34 15.38 -1.44
CA PRO A 33 -6.64 16.62 -1.17
C PRO A 33 -7.27 17.52 -0.07
N GLU A 34 -8.57 17.34 0.21
CA GLU A 34 -9.29 18.06 1.28
C GLU A 34 -9.07 17.44 2.68
N MET A 35 -8.26 16.38 2.78
CA MET A 35 -8.04 15.67 4.03
C MET A 35 -7.18 16.50 4.99
N ASP A 36 -7.68 16.68 6.21
CA ASP A 36 -6.89 17.23 7.32
C ASP A 36 -6.12 16.08 8.00
N PHE A 37 -4.80 16.07 7.79
CA PHE A 37 -3.91 15.03 8.32
C PHE A 37 -3.98 14.93 9.86
N ALA A 38 -4.01 16.06 10.56
CA ALA A 38 -4.06 16.06 12.01
C ALA A 38 -5.41 15.55 12.55
N ALA A 39 -6.50 15.89 11.88
CA ALA A 39 -7.82 15.36 12.21
C ALA A 39 -7.90 13.83 12.03
N GLU A 40 -7.25 13.27 11.00
CA GLU A 40 -7.25 11.82 10.79
C GLU A 40 -6.36 11.09 11.82
N VAL A 41 -5.24 11.68 12.26
CA VAL A 41 -4.47 11.15 13.40
C VAL A 41 -5.32 11.16 14.66
N GLY A 42 -6.02 12.28 14.96
CA GLY A 42 -6.93 12.34 16.11
C GLY A 42 -8.10 11.32 16.03
N ARG A 43 -8.58 11.03 14.82
CA ARG A 43 -9.59 9.96 14.61
C ARG A 43 -9.02 8.59 14.92
N LEU A 44 -7.77 8.34 14.54
CA LEU A 44 -7.08 7.08 14.86
C LEU A 44 -6.86 6.93 16.36
N ASP A 45 -6.48 8.01 17.06
CA ASP A 45 -6.33 8.02 18.52
C ASP A 45 -7.68 7.71 19.21
N ALA A 46 -8.77 8.34 18.78
CA ALA A 46 -10.11 8.07 19.30
C ALA A 46 -10.61 6.65 19.02
N LEU A 47 -10.19 6.02 17.94
CA LEU A 47 -10.46 4.60 17.67
C LEU A 47 -9.64 3.70 18.60
N ALA A 48 -8.38 4.05 18.84
CA ALA A 48 -7.52 3.31 19.76
C ALA A 48 -8.07 3.35 21.20
N ASP A 49 -8.54 4.51 21.67
CA ASP A 49 -9.18 4.64 23.00
C ASP A 49 -10.38 3.70 23.15
N GLN A 50 -11.17 3.51 22.08
CA GLN A 50 -12.30 2.57 22.08
C GLN A 50 -11.84 1.10 22.07
N CYS A 51 -10.66 0.83 21.55
CA CYS A 51 -10.05 -0.50 21.44
C CYS A 51 -9.11 -0.82 22.61
N ASP A 52 -8.90 0.10 23.57
CA ASP A 52 -8.08 -0.16 24.74
C ASP A 52 -8.76 -1.21 25.62
N ARG A 53 -8.23 -2.41 25.61
CA ARG A 53 -8.79 -3.61 26.26
C ARG A 53 -7.66 -4.44 26.90
N PRO A 54 -7.97 -5.21 27.96
CA PRO A 54 -6.96 -5.96 28.71
C PRO A 54 -6.35 -7.15 27.95
N SER A 55 -6.87 -7.52 26.78
CA SER A 55 -6.27 -8.57 25.95
C SER A 55 -6.36 -8.25 24.46
N ARG A 56 -5.39 -8.77 23.68
CA ARG A 56 -5.38 -8.71 22.21
C ARG A 56 -6.73 -9.14 21.62
N ASP A 57 -7.25 -10.27 22.06
CA ASP A 57 -8.48 -10.84 21.50
C ASP A 57 -9.69 -9.94 21.76
N GLN A 58 -9.75 -9.28 22.93
CA GLN A 58 -10.79 -8.30 23.20
C GLN A 58 -10.61 -7.01 22.39
N MET A 59 -9.38 -6.56 22.15
CA MET A 59 -9.10 -5.43 21.27
C MET A 59 -9.53 -5.74 19.83
N LEU A 60 -9.18 -6.92 19.30
CA LEU A 60 -9.62 -7.37 17.98
C LEU A 60 -11.13 -7.52 17.88
N HIS A 61 -11.78 -8.10 18.93
CA HIS A 61 -13.23 -8.20 18.99
C HIS A 61 -13.90 -6.82 18.96
N THR A 62 -13.39 -5.87 19.74
CA THR A 62 -13.91 -4.50 19.71
C THR A 62 -13.77 -3.89 18.32
N LEU A 63 -12.60 -4.01 17.67
CA LEU A 63 -12.37 -3.42 16.36
C LEU A 63 -13.27 -4.03 15.28
N PHE A 64 -13.33 -5.36 15.19
CA PHE A 64 -13.99 -6.04 14.07
C PHE A 64 -15.48 -6.34 14.34
N SER A 65 -15.87 -6.59 15.59
CA SER A 65 -17.26 -6.92 15.93
C SER A 65 -18.05 -5.71 16.44
N ASP A 66 -17.55 -5.01 17.47
CA ASP A 66 -18.32 -3.92 18.09
C ASP A 66 -18.31 -2.66 17.20
N LEU A 67 -17.12 -2.27 16.68
CA LEU A 67 -16.98 -1.15 15.77
C LEU A 67 -17.30 -1.50 14.32
N GLY A 68 -17.35 -2.79 13.98
CA GLY A 68 -17.82 -3.30 12.69
C GLY A 68 -16.86 -3.08 11.52
N PHE A 69 -15.55 -3.01 11.77
CA PHE A 69 -14.57 -3.00 10.67
C PHE A 69 -14.57 -4.36 9.96
N HIS A 70 -14.58 -4.34 8.63
CA HIS A 70 -14.66 -5.56 7.83
C HIS A 70 -14.02 -5.43 6.46
N GLY A 71 -13.72 -6.57 5.83
CA GLY A 71 -13.20 -6.65 4.48
C GLY A 71 -14.27 -6.34 3.42
N ASN A 72 -13.96 -5.49 2.45
CA ASN A 72 -14.84 -5.19 1.33
C ASN A 72 -14.80 -6.33 0.30
N ARG A 73 -15.67 -7.30 0.43
CA ARG A 73 -15.82 -8.42 -0.52
C ARG A 73 -16.70 -8.07 -1.70
N ALA A 74 -17.62 -7.10 -1.55
CA ALA A 74 -18.57 -6.71 -2.59
C ALA A 74 -17.91 -5.83 -3.65
N ASP A 75 -17.01 -4.94 -3.25
CA ASP A 75 -16.30 -4.03 -4.13
C ASP A 75 -14.82 -3.93 -3.72
N TYR A 76 -14.09 -5.03 -3.97
CA TYR A 76 -12.70 -5.16 -3.56
C TYR A 76 -11.79 -4.12 -4.23
N TYR A 77 -12.09 -3.75 -5.47
CA TYR A 77 -11.29 -2.85 -6.29
C TYR A 77 -11.69 -1.36 -6.16
N ASP A 78 -12.54 -0.99 -5.22
CA ASP A 78 -12.77 0.40 -4.88
C ASP A 78 -11.48 1.01 -4.30
N PRO A 79 -10.89 2.06 -4.93
CA PRO A 79 -9.62 2.65 -4.45
C PRO A 79 -9.72 3.18 -3.02
N ARG A 80 -10.92 3.58 -2.56
CA ARG A 80 -11.17 4.04 -1.18
C ARG A 80 -10.86 2.98 -0.13
N ASN A 81 -10.83 1.70 -0.50
CA ASN A 81 -10.41 0.62 0.40
C ASN A 81 -8.91 0.67 0.75
N SER A 82 -8.10 1.41 -0.03
CA SER A 82 -6.66 1.58 0.19
C SER A 82 -6.31 2.87 0.95
N PHE A 83 -7.24 3.81 1.09
CA PHE A 83 -7.02 5.08 1.79
C PHE A 83 -7.40 4.97 3.26
N LEU A 84 -6.43 5.16 4.16
CA LEU A 84 -6.63 4.92 5.59
C LEU A 84 -7.75 5.80 6.20
N ASN A 85 -7.87 7.06 5.79
CA ASN A 85 -8.96 7.96 6.20
C ASN A 85 -10.34 7.39 5.79
N GLU A 86 -10.47 6.88 4.56
CA GLU A 86 -11.70 6.27 4.06
C GLU A 86 -12.00 4.94 4.76
N VAL A 87 -10.97 4.13 5.03
CA VAL A 87 -11.12 2.88 5.80
C VAL A 87 -11.66 3.19 7.20
N MET A 88 -11.10 4.17 7.90
CA MET A 88 -11.58 4.59 9.22
C MET A 88 -13.03 5.13 9.20
N ARG A 89 -13.36 5.91 8.18
CA ARG A 89 -14.70 6.50 8.02
C ARG A 89 -15.76 5.46 7.66
N ARG A 90 -15.45 4.59 6.70
CA ARG A 90 -16.38 3.59 6.13
C ARG A 90 -16.40 2.28 6.89
N ARG A 91 -15.43 2.06 7.78
CA ARG A 91 -15.18 0.80 8.50
C ARG A 91 -15.00 -0.41 7.56
N THR A 92 -14.48 -0.14 6.38
CA THR A 92 -14.37 -1.11 5.29
C THR A 92 -13.03 -0.93 4.58
N GLY A 93 -12.29 -2.03 4.34
CA GLY A 93 -11.00 -1.99 3.70
C GLY A 93 -10.62 -3.29 2.98
N ILE A 94 -9.40 -3.34 2.48
CA ILE A 94 -8.74 -4.55 1.96
C ILE A 94 -7.77 -5.11 3.01
N PRO A 95 -7.24 -6.34 2.85
CA PRO A 95 -6.38 -6.95 3.86
C PRO A 95 -5.28 -6.05 4.38
N ILE A 96 -4.53 -5.40 3.48
CA ILE A 96 -3.38 -4.57 3.87
C ILE A 96 -3.79 -3.27 4.58
N SER A 97 -4.85 -2.60 4.16
CA SER A 97 -5.28 -1.34 4.79
C SER A 97 -5.91 -1.58 6.16
N LEU A 98 -6.66 -2.66 6.34
CA LEU A 98 -7.14 -3.11 7.65
C LEU A 98 -5.97 -3.54 8.54
N GLY A 99 -4.93 -4.18 7.96
CA GLY A 99 -3.71 -4.52 8.67
C GLY A 99 -2.97 -3.29 9.20
N VAL A 100 -2.76 -2.27 8.36
CA VAL A 100 -2.14 -1.00 8.76
C VAL A 100 -2.94 -0.33 9.88
N LEU A 101 -4.28 -0.30 9.78
CA LEU A 101 -5.15 0.22 10.83
C LEU A 101 -4.95 -0.55 12.14
N THR A 102 -4.97 -1.88 12.09
CA THR A 102 -4.85 -2.74 13.28
C THR A 102 -3.48 -2.59 13.93
N ILE A 103 -2.39 -2.52 13.15
CA ILE A 103 -1.05 -2.22 13.66
C ILE A 103 -1.02 -0.86 14.38
N ALA A 104 -1.61 0.16 13.77
CA ALA A 104 -1.61 1.51 14.32
C ALA A 104 -2.44 1.64 15.62
N ILE A 105 -3.55 0.89 15.72
CA ILE A 105 -4.34 0.78 16.96
C ILE A 105 -3.56 -0.03 18.00
N GLY A 106 -2.99 -1.17 17.62
CA GLY A 106 -2.17 -1.99 18.50
C GLY A 106 -1.04 -1.21 19.16
N GLN A 107 -0.28 -0.44 18.38
CA GLN A 107 0.80 0.41 18.89
C GLN A 107 0.33 1.40 19.98
N ARG A 108 -0.90 1.90 19.88
CA ARG A 108 -1.51 2.84 20.84
C ARG A 108 -2.07 2.15 22.09
N THR A 109 -2.46 0.89 21.96
CA THR A 109 -3.06 0.09 23.03
C THR A 109 -2.10 -0.92 23.65
N GLY A 110 -0.81 -0.87 23.27
CA GLY A 110 0.25 -1.70 23.83
C GLY A 110 0.38 -3.10 23.23
N TYR A 111 -0.22 -3.34 22.05
CA TYR A 111 -0.08 -4.58 21.29
C TYR A 111 0.84 -4.38 20.09
N GLU A 112 1.81 -5.25 19.90
CA GLU A 112 2.76 -5.18 18.81
C GLU A 112 2.45 -6.23 17.74
N PHE A 113 2.10 -5.77 16.55
CA PHE A 113 1.84 -6.62 15.39
C PHE A 113 2.87 -6.37 14.30
N GLU A 114 3.24 -7.44 13.59
CA GLU A 114 4.08 -7.42 12.40
C GLU A 114 3.22 -7.73 11.17
N GLY A 115 3.50 -7.05 10.06
CA GLY A 115 2.84 -7.33 8.79
C GLY A 115 3.42 -8.56 8.11
N ILE A 116 2.58 -9.45 7.63
CA ILE A 116 2.94 -10.66 6.89
C ILE A 116 2.44 -10.55 5.46
N GLY A 117 3.39 -10.51 4.53
CA GLY A 117 3.12 -10.30 3.11
C GLY A 117 2.75 -11.56 2.35
N LEU A 118 1.76 -12.33 2.82
CA LEU A 118 1.31 -13.53 2.12
C LEU A 118 0.95 -13.23 0.66
N PRO A 119 1.42 -14.03 -0.33
CA PRO A 119 1.06 -13.83 -1.73
C PRO A 119 -0.46 -13.87 -1.95
N GLY A 120 -1.01 -12.77 -2.49
CA GLY A 120 -2.45 -12.58 -2.69
C GLY A 120 -3.22 -12.13 -1.43
N HIS A 121 -2.57 -12.06 -0.25
CA HIS A 121 -3.22 -11.65 1.00
C HIS A 121 -2.27 -10.89 1.91
N PHE A 122 -2.80 -10.35 3.01
CA PHE A 122 -2.01 -9.69 4.05
C PHE A 122 -2.54 -10.13 5.41
N LEU A 123 -1.66 -10.66 6.24
CA LEU A 123 -1.96 -11.09 7.60
C LEU A 123 -1.16 -10.22 8.58
N LEU A 124 -1.51 -10.32 9.86
CA LEU A 124 -0.68 -9.84 10.95
C LEU A 124 -0.14 -11.04 11.73
N ARG A 125 1.00 -10.83 12.41
CA ARG A 125 1.55 -11.73 13.41
C ARG A 125 1.65 -11.00 14.73
N ASP A 126 1.24 -11.63 15.81
CA ASP A 126 1.46 -11.10 17.15
C ASP A 126 2.93 -11.27 17.53
N ARG A 127 3.63 -10.17 17.87
CA ARG A 127 5.04 -10.22 18.24
C ARG A 127 5.27 -10.96 19.56
N ASN A 128 4.30 -10.93 20.46
CA ASN A 128 4.37 -11.62 21.76
C ASN A 128 3.95 -13.09 21.69
N ASP A 129 3.29 -13.50 20.59
CA ASP A 129 2.89 -14.88 20.32
C ASP A 129 3.14 -15.20 18.84
N PRO A 130 4.39 -15.50 18.44
CA PRO A 130 4.80 -15.62 17.05
C PRO A 130 4.14 -16.77 16.27
N GLU A 131 3.50 -17.70 16.94
CA GLU A 131 2.74 -18.80 16.32
C GLU A 131 1.31 -18.37 15.92
N VAL A 132 0.88 -17.17 16.34
CA VAL A 132 -0.46 -16.66 16.06
C VAL A 132 -0.42 -15.63 14.93
N PHE A 133 -1.15 -15.94 13.87
CA PHE A 133 -1.43 -15.03 12.76
C PHE A 133 -2.89 -14.56 12.82
N ILE A 134 -3.15 -13.38 12.29
CA ILE A 134 -4.45 -12.71 12.36
C ILE A 134 -4.90 -12.35 10.96
N ASP A 135 -6.02 -12.91 10.51
CA ASP A 135 -6.69 -12.49 9.27
C ASP A 135 -7.67 -11.36 9.56
N VAL A 136 -7.19 -10.14 9.41
CA VAL A 136 -7.99 -8.91 9.60
C VAL A 136 -9.12 -8.75 8.56
N PHE A 137 -8.97 -9.36 7.39
CA PHE A 137 -9.99 -9.34 6.34
C PHE A 137 -11.14 -10.32 6.63
N ALA A 138 -10.84 -11.37 7.41
CA ALA A 138 -11.81 -12.31 7.95
C ALA A 138 -12.28 -11.91 9.37
N GLY A 139 -12.26 -10.62 9.72
CA GLY A 139 -12.77 -10.13 11.00
C GLY A 139 -11.89 -10.41 12.20
N GLY A 140 -10.58 -10.51 12.02
CA GLY A 140 -9.61 -10.78 13.08
C GLY A 140 -9.50 -12.26 13.44
N ALA A 141 -9.82 -13.17 12.51
CA ALA A 141 -9.70 -14.62 12.71
C ALA A 141 -8.24 -15.00 13.01
N LEU A 142 -8.06 -15.84 14.05
CA LEU A 142 -6.75 -16.34 14.44
C LEU A 142 -6.41 -17.59 13.65
N LEU A 143 -5.19 -17.67 13.16
CA LEU A 143 -4.64 -18.78 12.39
C LEU A 143 -3.30 -19.21 12.99
N ASP A 144 -2.97 -20.47 12.84
CA ASP A 144 -1.63 -21.01 12.97
C ASP A 144 -0.94 -21.09 11.58
N ALA A 145 0.28 -21.59 11.53
CA ALA A 145 1.02 -21.73 10.27
C ALA A 145 0.31 -22.64 9.25
N GLN A 146 -0.38 -23.71 9.71
CA GLN A 146 -1.17 -24.58 8.86
C GLN A 146 -2.39 -23.84 8.29
N GLY A 147 -3.11 -23.10 9.10
CA GLY A 147 -4.23 -22.26 8.66
C GLY A 147 -3.81 -21.20 7.63
N CYS A 148 -2.60 -20.63 7.77
CA CYS A 148 -2.03 -19.73 6.76
C CYS A 148 -1.73 -20.45 5.43
N GLU A 149 -1.21 -21.67 5.46
CA GLU A 149 -0.99 -22.49 4.26
C GLU A 149 -2.31 -22.84 3.57
N GLU A 150 -3.32 -23.26 4.33
CA GLU A 150 -4.66 -23.54 3.81
C GLU A 150 -5.29 -22.30 3.14
N LEU A 151 -5.18 -21.13 3.79
CA LEU A 151 -5.64 -19.87 3.23
C LEU A 151 -4.88 -19.51 1.94
N PHE A 152 -3.56 -19.69 1.90
CA PHE A 152 -2.76 -19.48 0.70
C PHE A 152 -3.23 -20.36 -0.47
N HIS A 153 -3.49 -21.64 -0.22
CA HIS A 153 -3.99 -22.56 -1.24
C HIS A 153 -5.40 -22.18 -1.73
N GLN A 154 -6.28 -21.73 -0.84
CA GLN A 154 -7.61 -21.22 -1.22
C GLN A 154 -7.50 -20.00 -2.15
N ILE A 155 -6.63 -19.05 -1.84
CA ILE A 155 -6.46 -17.81 -2.61
C ILE A 155 -5.79 -18.07 -3.96
N THR A 156 -4.81 -18.97 -3.99
CA THR A 156 -4.03 -19.25 -5.22
C THR A 156 -4.61 -20.36 -6.09
N GLY A 157 -5.75 -20.94 -5.69
CA GLY A 157 -6.40 -22.05 -6.40
C GLY A 157 -5.62 -23.37 -6.31
N GLY A 158 -4.74 -23.52 -5.32
CA GLY A 158 -3.98 -24.75 -5.08
C GLY A 158 -2.84 -25.02 -6.07
N ASN A 159 -2.60 -24.14 -7.04
CA ASN A 159 -1.64 -24.36 -8.12
C ASN A 159 -0.20 -23.90 -7.80
N LYS A 160 0.02 -23.28 -6.64
CA LYS A 160 1.32 -22.78 -6.21
C LYS A 160 1.78 -23.49 -4.95
N GLY A 161 3.09 -23.77 -4.88
CA GLY A 161 3.71 -24.30 -3.66
C GLY A 161 3.74 -23.25 -2.56
N PHE A 162 3.34 -23.64 -1.35
CA PHE A 162 3.55 -22.82 -0.17
C PHE A 162 5.01 -22.90 0.27
N HIS A 163 5.55 -21.79 0.74
CA HIS A 163 6.89 -21.74 1.32
C HIS A 163 6.84 -21.05 2.69
N PRO A 164 7.43 -21.61 3.76
CA PRO A 164 7.41 -21.02 5.10
C PRO A 164 7.90 -19.57 5.16
N ALA A 165 8.81 -19.18 4.26
CA ALA A 165 9.28 -17.80 4.15
C ALA A 165 8.17 -16.78 3.82
N PHE A 166 7.01 -17.21 3.32
CA PHE A 166 5.85 -16.34 3.12
C PHE A 166 5.24 -15.84 4.43
N LEU A 167 5.58 -16.49 5.55
CA LEU A 167 5.16 -16.10 6.89
C LEU A 167 6.19 -15.21 7.61
N ALA A 168 7.26 -14.81 6.94
CA ALA A 168 8.21 -13.85 7.49
C ALA A 168 7.61 -12.44 7.52
N PRO A 169 7.90 -11.64 8.56
CA PRO A 169 7.51 -10.25 8.60
C PRO A 169 8.10 -9.46 7.43
N VAL A 170 7.36 -8.47 6.98
CA VAL A 170 7.79 -7.57 5.92
C VAL A 170 8.05 -6.17 6.46
N GLU A 171 9.03 -5.50 5.87
CA GLU A 171 9.42 -4.14 6.21
C GLU A 171 8.29 -3.14 5.91
N HIS A 172 8.24 -2.04 6.67
CA HIS A 172 7.24 -0.99 6.50
C HIS A 172 7.24 -0.40 5.07
N SER A 173 8.41 -0.23 4.47
CA SER A 173 8.55 0.21 3.07
C SER A 173 7.87 -0.75 2.09
N SER A 174 8.00 -2.06 2.29
CA SER A 174 7.33 -3.08 1.47
C SER A 174 5.81 -3.07 1.64
N ILE A 175 5.31 -2.72 2.85
CA ILE A 175 3.87 -2.54 3.08
C ILE A 175 3.37 -1.34 2.28
N MET A 176 4.07 -0.20 2.33
CA MET A 176 3.70 0.99 1.54
C MET A 176 3.74 0.71 0.04
N GLU A 177 4.78 0.01 -0.43
CA GLU A 177 4.87 -0.41 -1.83
C GLU A 177 3.67 -1.26 -2.27
N ARG A 178 3.24 -2.21 -1.45
CA ARG A 178 2.04 -3.04 -1.75
C ARG A 178 0.75 -2.23 -1.74
N MET A 179 0.59 -1.26 -0.82
CA MET A 179 -0.56 -0.35 -0.83
C MET A 179 -0.63 0.44 -2.13
N LEU A 180 0.49 1.02 -2.56
CA LEU A 180 0.60 1.71 -3.85
C LEU A 180 0.41 0.76 -5.04
N GLY A 181 0.88 -0.48 -4.95
CA GLY A 181 0.68 -1.52 -5.96
C GLY A 181 -0.80 -1.84 -6.20
N ASN A 182 -1.61 -1.89 -5.14
CA ASN A 182 -3.06 -2.06 -5.25
C ASN A 182 -3.70 -0.88 -5.99
N LEU A 183 -3.37 0.35 -5.62
CA LEU A 183 -3.88 1.56 -6.29
C LEU A 183 -3.43 1.62 -7.75
N ARG A 184 -2.17 1.28 -8.03
CA ARG A 184 -1.64 1.19 -9.40
C ARG A 184 -2.47 0.23 -10.26
N ALA A 185 -2.77 -0.97 -9.74
CA ALA A 185 -3.56 -1.96 -10.46
C ALA A 185 -4.97 -1.44 -10.77
N ILE A 186 -5.62 -0.83 -9.79
CA ILE A 186 -6.99 -0.25 -9.92
C ILE A 186 -6.99 0.86 -10.97
N TYR A 187 -6.10 1.85 -10.86
CA TYR A 187 -6.08 2.99 -11.77
C TYR A 187 -5.59 2.65 -13.18
N ALA A 188 -4.69 1.67 -13.30
CA ALA A 188 -4.30 1.15 -14.62
C ALA A 188 -5.45 0.44 -15.33
N GLN A 189 -6.21 -0.39 -14.62
CA GLN A 189 -7.36 -1.11 -15.15
C GLN A 189 -8.50 -0.15 -15.56
N SER A 190 -8.78 0.86 -14.75
CA SER A 190 -9.80 1.89 -15.05
C SER A 190 -9.32 2.95 -16.04
N LYS A 191 -8.04 2.94 -16.44
CA LYS A 191 -7.41 3.98 -17.26
C LYS A 191 -7.49 5.39 -16.65
N ASP A 192 -7.56 5.47 -15.34
CA ASP A 192 -7.50 6.73 -14.62
C ASP A 192 -6.04 7.21 -14.53
N TYR A 193 -5.56 7.77 -15.63
CA TYR A 193 -4.17 8.21 -15.75
C TYR A 193 -3.82 9.37 -14.81
N ALA A 194 -4.82 10.14 -14.37
CA ALA A 194 -4.60 11.22 -13.42
C ALA A 194 -4.17 10.69 -12.05
N ASN A 195 -4.88 9.67 -11.56
CA ASN A 195 -4.56 9.03 -10.30
C ASN A 195 -3.38 8.04 -10.44
N LEU A 196 -3.27 7.35 -11.57
CA LEU A 196 -2.15 6.45 -11.82
C LEU A 196 -0.79 7.17 -11.78
N GLU A 197 -0.75 8.41 -12.24
CA GLU A 197 0.46 9.19 -12.29
C GLU A 197 1.06 9.44 -10.91
N TRP A 198 0.31 10.03 -9.98
CA TRP A 198 0.84 10.30 -8.65
C TRP A 198 1.16 9.00 -7.88
N VAL A 199 0.41 7.91 -8.12
CA VAL A 199 0.75 6.60 -7.55
C VAL A 199 2.11 6.13 -8.03
N LEU A 200 2.39 6.21 -9.34
CA LEU A 200 3.68 5.85 -9.89
C LEU A 200 4.80 6.78 -9.38
N GLU A 201 4.53 8.09 -9.21
CA GLU A 201 5.50 9.01 -8.61
C GLU A 201 5.92 8.59 -7.20
N LEU A 202 4.95 8.20 -6.33
CA LEU A 202 5.28 7.68 -5.02
C LEU A 202 6.02 6.34 -5.08
N ARG A 203 5.64 5.47 -6.02
CA ARG A 203 6.32 4.19 -6.21
C ARG A 203 7.77 4.38 -6.62
N MET A 204 8.09 5.41 -7.41
CA MET A 204 9.47 5.76 -7.75
C MET A 204 10.35 6.15 -6.55
N MET A 205 9.74 6.45 -5.38
CA MET A 205 10.45 6.70 -4.13
C MET A 205 10.72 5.42 -3.33
N CYS A 206 10.00 4.32 -3.65
CA CYS A 206 10.17 3.04 -2.97
C CYS A 206 11.45 2.32 -3.42
N PRO A 207 12.06 1.47 -2.56
CA PRO A 207 13.18 0.62 -2.97
C PRO A 207 12.76 -0.35 -4.09
N ALA A 208 13.61 -0.58 -5.06
CA ALA A 208 13.47 -1.63 -6.09
C ALA A 208 12.22 -1.51 -7.00
N VAL A 209 11.98 -0.31 -7.55
CA VAL A 209 10.90 -0.10 -8.53
C VAL A 209 11.30 -0.69 -9.89
N PRO A 210 10.44 -1.52 -10.53
CA PRO A 210 10.70 -2.07 -11.85
C PRO A 210 10.84 -0.98 -12.93
N ALA A 211 11.79 -1.15 -13.88
CA ALA A 211 11.98 -0.24 -15.01
C ALA A 211 10.70 -0.03 -15.83
N ASP A 212 9.85 -1.05 -15.92
CA ASP A 212 8.54 -0.96 -16.58
C ASP A 212 7.61 0.09 -15.98
N GLU A 213 7.67 0.33 -14.67
CA GLU A 213 6.86 1.36 -14.01
C GLU A 213 7.38 2.77 -14.34
N ALA A 214 8.69 2.95 -14.36
CA ALA A 214 9.29 4.21 -14.80
C ALA A 214 8.96 4.52 -16.26
N LYS A 215 8.98 3.49 -17.14
CA LYS A 215 8.51 3.61 -18.53
C LYS A 215 7.03 3.97 -18.60
N GLN A 216 6.19 3.30 -17.83
CA GLN A 216 4.76 3.59 -17.78
C GLN A 216 4.48 5.04 -17.38
N LEU A 217 5.19 5.54 -16.37
CA LEU A 217 5.08 6.93 -15.94
C LEU A 217 5.53 7.92 -17.04
N GLY A 218 6.63 7.62 -17.75
CA GLY A 218 7.07 8.41 -18.90
C GLY A 218 6.01 8.49 -20.02
N LEU A 219 5.33 7.37 -20.31
CA LEU A 219 4.24 7.34 -21.28
C LEU A 219 3.03 8.15 -20.82
N ILE A 220 2.65 8.07 -19.55
CA ILE A 220 1.57 8.88 -18.96
C ILE A 220 1.92 10.38 -19.05
N ASN A 221 3.16 10.76 -18.74
CA ASN A 221 3.61 12.16 -18.89
C ASN A 221 3.46 12.64 -20.35
N MET A 222 3.77 11.78 -21.34
CA MET A 222 3.54 12.11 -22.76
C MET A 222 2.05 12.32 -23.08
N GLU A 223 1.18 11.42 -22.63
CA GLU A 223 -0.27 11.52 -22.85
C GLU A 223 -0.85 12.79 -22.21
N ARG A 224 -0.29 13.23 -21.10
CA ARG A 224 -0.73 14.44 -20.37
C ARG A 224 -0.03 15.73 -20.86
N GLY A 225 0.77 15.66 -21.91
CA GLY A 225 1.47 16.81 -22.47
C GLY A 225 2.69 17.28 -21.65
N ARG A 226 3.14 16.52 -20.67
CA ARG A 226 4.33 16.81 -19.87
C ARG A 226 5.59 16.26 -20.55
N PHE A 227 5.85 16.76 -21.74
CA PHE A 227 6.88 16.21 -22.61
C PHE A 227 8.31 16.35 -22.05
N ASP A 228 8.60 17.41 -21.29
CA ASP A 228 9.91 17.61 -20.67
C ASP A 228 10.19 16.55 -19.58
N GLU A 229 9.19 16.27 -18.73
CA GLU A 229 9.29 15.22 -17.72
C GLU A 229 9.41 13.84 -18.36
N ALA A 230 8.62 13.56 -19.39
CA ALA A 230 8.70 12.32 -20.15
C ALA A 230 10.10 12.12 -20.74
N ALA A 231 10.66 13.16 -21.39
CA ALA A 231 11.99 13.10 -21.98
C ALA A 231 13.06 12.79 -20.93
N ARG A 232 13.08 13.52 -19.81
CA ARG A 232 14.04 13.26 -18.72
C ARG A 232 13.96 11.83 -18.18
N ARG A 233 12.74 11.28 -18.02
CA ARG A 233 12.55 9.89 -17.55
C ARG A 233 13.09 8.88 -18.54
N PHE A 234 12.80 9.03 -19.82
CA PHE A 234 13.31 8.13 -20.84
C PHE A 234 14.83 8.25 -21.02
N GLU A 235 15.39 9.45 -20.90
CA GLU A 235 16.84 9.66 -20.88
C GLU A 235 17.52 8.94 -19.70
N ALA A 236 16.92 9.02 -18.51
CA ALA A 236 17.42 8.30 -17.32
C ALA A 236 17.32 6.77 -17.48
N LEU A 237 16.22 6.26 -18.05
CA LEU A 237 16.07 4.84 -18.33
C LEU A 237 17.08 4.35 -19.37
N ALA A 238 17.35 5.12 -20.41
CA ALA A 238 18.35 4.79 -21.43
C ALA A 238 19.76 4.69 -20.86
N GLN A 239 20.09 5.47 -19.81
CA GLN A 239 21.43 5.41 -19.18
C GLN A 239 21.68 4.12 -18.41
N THR A 240 20.62 3.42 -17.98
CA THR A 240 20.70 2.21 -17.15
C THR A 240 20.26 0.94 -17.88
N ALA A 241 19.69 1.07 -19.07
CA ALA A 241 19.24 -0.03 -19.90
C ALA A 241 20.38 -0.60 -20.75
N GLU A 242 20.22 -1.83 -21.21
CA GLU A 242 21.15 -2.52 -22.09
C GLU A 242 20.47 -2.85 -23.44
N ASN A 243 21.25 -2.79 -24.52
CA ASN A 243 20.87 -3.25 -25.87
C ASN A 243 19.58 -2.60 -26.42
N ASP A 244 18.61 -3.41 -26.84
CA ASP A 244 17.38 -2.97 -27.52
C ASP A 244 16.53 -2.03 -26.67
N ASP A 245 16.56 -2.16 -25.35
CA ASP A 245 15.83 -1.29 -24.41
C ASP A 245 16.46 0.11 -24.38
N GLU A 246 17.78 0.23 -24.42
CA GLU A 246 18.46 1.53 -24.51
C GLU A 246 18.00 2.32 -25.74
N GLU A 247 18.05 1.67 -26.92
CA GLU A 247 17.59 2.31 -28.17
C GLU A 247 16.11 2.69 -28.11
N GLN A 248 15.26 1.86 -27.49
CA GLN A 248 13.85 2.16 -27.33
C GLN A 248 13.64 3.42 -26.49
N PHE A 249 14.32 3.53 -25.35
CA PHE A 249 14.20 4.69 -24.47
C PHE A 249 14.77 5.96 -25.10
N GLN A 250 15.88 5.89 -25.85
CA GLN A 250 16.42 7.02 -26.60
C GLN A 250 15.42 7.51 -27.66
N ARG A 251 14.73 6.62 -28.37
CA ARG A 251 13.68 6.97 -29.34
C ARG A 251 12.49 7.67 -28.66
N LEU A 252 12.03 7.17 -27.50
CA LEU A 252 10.95 7.78 -26.74
C LEU A 252 11.34 9.16 -26.20
N ALA A 253 12.55 9.33 -25.71
CA ALA A 253 13.06 10.62 -25.26
C ALA A 253 13.09 11.64 -26.42
N THR A 254 13.59 11.23 -27.59
CA THR A 254 13.62 12.07 -28.78
C THR A 254 12.22 12.49 -29.23
N LEU A 255 11.27 11.54 -29.21
CA LEU A 255 9.87 11.82 -29.53
C LEU A 255 9.24 12.82 -28.55
N ALA A 256 9.52 12.67 -27.24
CA ALA A 256 9.05 13.61 -26.23
C ALA A 256 9.62 15.01 -26.46
N ARG A 257 10.93 15.13 -26.71
CA ARG A 257 11.58 16.42 -27.02
C ARG A 257 10.99 17.08 -28.28
N ALA A 258 10.70 16.29 -29.32
CA ALA A 258 10.13 16.83 -30.58
C ALA A 258 8.70 17.40 -30.39
N ARG A 259 7.95 16.94 -29.36
CA ARG A 259 6.60 17.45 -29.05
C ARG A 259 6.60 18.71 -28.14
N MET A 260 7.75 19.15 -27.67
CA MET A 260 7.91 20.39 -26.90
C MET A 260 7.93 21.64 -27.80
N ASN A 261 8.22 21.46 -29.09
CA ASN A 261 8.31 22.52 -30.10
C ASN A 261 7.03 22.52 -30.96
#